data_35030beb47a05fd75edd7a1b3fa69bcc
#
_entry.id   35030beb47a05fd75edd7a1b3fa69bcc
#
_cell.length_a   1.000
_cell.length_b   1.000
_cell.length_c   1.000
_cell.angle_alpha   90.00
_cell.angle_beta   90.00
_cell.angle_gamma   90.00
#
_symmetry.space_group_name_H-M   'P 1'
#
loop_
_entity.id
_entity.type
_entity.pdbx_description
1 polymer ?
#
loop_
_entity_poly.entity_id
_entity_poly.type
_entity_poly.pdbx_seq_one_letter_code
_entity_poly.pdbx_strand_id
1 'polypeptide(L)'
;VADLARAAKEANVVVVAGDTKVLRRGEGGGVYLATTGVGVRPAEVKLGLDRIRAGDAILVSGPVGDHGIAVLLAREQFGLSGDLKSDAASVYPLAQALLPLSGLRFIRDPTRGGLATVMHEICRATDMQVLLQQPAIPVREQVNSVCEMLGYDPMYLACEGRLVAVVDAAQADAALTALQALPQGQGAAIIGKVQSGRAQVVMQTEFGGQRLLEELEDDPLPRIC
;
A
#
# COMPACT_ATOMS: atom_id res chain seq x y z
N VAL A 1 -11.16 -4.45 22.63
CA VAL A 1 -12.58 -4.60 22.22
C VAL A 1 -13.18 -3.24 21.83
N ALA A 2 -13.06 -2.20 22.66
CA ALA A 2 -13.65 -0.87 22.39
C ALA A 2 -13.11 -0.27 21.08
N ASP A 3 -11.79 -0.32 20.84
CA ASP A 3 -11.17 0.21 19.60
C ASP A 3 -11.60 -0.56 18.36
N LEU A 4 -11.73 -1.89 18.46
CA LEU A 4 -12.24 -2.71 17.36
C LEU A 4 -13.69 -2.35 17.02
N ALA A 5 -14.54 -2.16 18.04
CA ALA A 5 -15.92 -1.75 17.85
C ALA A 5 -16.02 -0.35 17.21
N ARG A 6 -15.15 0.58 17.63
CA ARG A 6 -15.06 1.93 17.04
C ARG A 6 -14.64 1.85 15.59
N ALA A 7 -13.57 1.14 15.25
CA ALA A 7 -13.08 0.97 13.89
C ALA A 7 -14.13 0.32 12.97
N ALA A 8 -14.84 -0.71 13.46
CA ALA A 8 -15.92 -1.35 12.71
C ALA A 8 -17.07 -0.36 12.41
N LYS A 9 -17.44 0.47 13.39
CA LYS A 9 -18.45 1.51 13.21
C LYS A 9 -18.01 2.58 12.20
N GLU A 10 -16.77 3.04 12.29
CA GLU A 10 -16.19 4.02 11.35
C GLU A 10 -16.14 3.46 9.93
N ALA A 11 -15.84 2.18 9.77
CA ALA A 11 -15.82 1.47 8.49
C ALA A 11 -17.23 1.06 8.01
N ASN A 12 -18.29 1.35 8.77
CA ASN A 12 -19.66 0.90 8.48
C ASN A 12 -19.77 -0.62 8.30
N VAL A 13 -19.04 -1.38 9.14
CA VAL A 13 -19.02 -2.84 9.12
C VAL A 13 -19.73 -3.38 10.36
N VAL A 14 -20.57 -4.40 10.16
CA VAL A 14 -21.26 -5.09 11.27
C VAL A 14 -20.40 -6.26 11.74
N VAL A 15 -20.06 -6.28 13.03
CA VAL A 15 -19.40 -7.43 13.65
C VAL A 15 -20.49 -8.49 13.93
N VAL A 16 -20.47 -9.59 13.19
CA VAL A 16 -21.50 -10.65 13.27
C VAL A 16 -21.11 -11.82 14.16
N ALA A 17 -19.82 -11.99 14.43
CA ALA A 17 -19.30 -13.02 15.31
C ALA A 17 -18.00 -12.56 15.96
N GLY A 18 -17.67 -13.11 17.10
CA GLY A 18 -16.42 -12.88 17.79
C GLY A 18 -16.23 -13.90 18.90
N ASP A 19 -14.98 -14.24 19.17
CA ASP A 19 -14.59 -15.09 20.27
C ASP A 19 -13.33 -14.54 20.94
N THR A 20 -13.13 -14.86 22.20
CA THR A 20 -11.94 -14.48 22.95
C THR A 20 -11.38 -15.69 23.68
N LYS A 21 -10.17 -16.08 23.31
CA LYS A 21 -9.44 -17.13 24.00
C LYS A 21 -8.38 -16.51 24.91
N VAL A 22 -8.43 -16.87 26.18
CA VAL A 22 -7.43 -16.48 27.17
C VAL A 22 -6.38 -17.59 27.26
N LEU A 23 -5.11 -17.23 27.14
CA LEU A 23 -3.97 -18.10 27.29
C LEU A 23 -3.34 -17.92 28.67
N ARG A 24 -2.60 -18.93 29.15
CA ARG A 24 -1.83 -18.81 30.38
C ARG A 24 -0.67 -17.85 30.22
N ARG A 25 -0.23 -17.25 31.31
CA ARG A 25 0.96 -16.39 31.30
C ARG A 25 2.16 -17.16 30.74
N GLY A 26 2.82 -16.59 29.72
CA GLY A 26 3.97 -17.20 29.04
C GLY A 26 3.63 -18.09 27.83
N GLU A 27 2.34 -18.36 27.55
CA GLU A 27 1.92 -19.12 26.37
C GLU A 27 1.66 -18.24 25.12
N GLY A 28 1.91 -16.94 25.21
CA GLY A 28 1.72 -16.01 24.09
C GLY A 28 2.43 -14.68 24.30
N GLY A 29 2.62 -13.93 23.22
CA GLY A 29 3.33 -12.64 23.17
C GLY A 29 2.44 -11.42 23.44
N GLY A 30 1.41 -11.52 24.27
CA GLY A 30 0.49 -10.41 24.56
C GLY A 30 -0.89 -10.60 23.97
N VAL A 31 -1.29 -9.82 22.97
CA VAL A 31 -2.61 -9.88 22.33
C VAL A 31 -2.48 -10.19 20.86
N TYR A 32 -3.23 -11.17 20.39
CA TYR A 32 -3.38 -11.47 18.97
C TYR A 32 -4.80 -11.13 18.53
N LEU A 33 -4.92 -10.42 17.42
CA LEU A 33 -6.20 -10.08 16.80
C LEU A 33 -6.24 -10.70 15.40
N ALA A 34 -7.28 -11.46 15.10
CA ALA A 34 -7.55 -11.98 13.78
C ALA A 34 -8.95 -11.55 13.35
N THR A 35 -9.07 -10.98 12.16
CA THR A 35 -10.36 -10.57 11.61
C THR A 35 -10.57 -11.19 10.24
N THR A 36 -11.82 -11.54 9.94
CA THR A 36 -12.24 -12.00 8.61
C THR A 36 -13.44 -11.19 8.19
N GLY A 37 -13.37 -10.59 7.01
CA GLY A 37 -14.46 -9.83 6.43
C GLY A 37 -15.14 -10.57 5.27
N VAL A 38 -16.46 -10.46 5.20
CA VAL A 38 -17.25 -10.90 4.05
C VAL A 38 -18.03 -9.71 3.52
N GLY A 39 -18.00 -9.50 2.23
CA GLY A 39 -18.69 -8.41 1.56
C GLY A 39 -19.29 -8.85 0.22
N VAL A 40 -20.19 -8.03 -0.30
CA VAL A 40 -20.79 -8.22 -1.62
C VAL A 40 -20.18 -7.19 -2.57
N ARG A 41 -19.57 -7.68 -3.64
CA ARG A 41 -19.10 -6.81 -4.73
C ARG A 41 -20.24 -6.64 -5.75
N PRO A 42 -20.67 -5.40 -6.05
CA PRO A 42 -21.62 -5.15 -7.11
C PRO A 42 -21.15 -5.72 -8.46
N ALA A 43 -22.06 -6.28 -9.25
CA ALA A 43 -21.71 -6.97 -10.51
C ALA A 43 -21.09 -6.03 -11.56
N GLU A 44 -21.39 -4.75 -11.49
CA GLU A 44 -20.84 -3.69 -12.35
C GLU A 44 -19.40 -3.33 -12.01
N VAL A 45 -18.95 -3.57 -10.78
CA VAL A 45 -17.57 -3.32 -10.35
C VAL A 45 -16.67 -4.44 -10.87
N LYS A 46 -15.96 -4.16 -11.94
CA LYS A 46 -15.07 -5.12 -12.61
C LYS A 46 -13.61 -4.74 -12.40
N LEU A 47 -13.05 -5.19 -11.28
CA LEU A 47 -11.64 -5.00 -10.95
C LEU A 47 -10.89 -6.34 -10.99
N GLY A 48 -9.66 -6.31 -11.47
CA GLY A 48 -8.81 -7.50 -11.50
C GLY A 48 -7.51 -7.25 -12.26
N LEU A 49 -6.50 -8.05 -11.97
CA LEU A 49 -5.21 -8.00 -12.65
C LEU A 49 -5.34 -8.26 -14.17
N ASP A 50 -6.31 -9.08 -14.57
CA ASP A 50 -6.66 -9.38 -15.96
C ASP A 50 -7.24 -8.17 -16.73
N ARG A 51 -7.59 -7.09 -16.02
CA ARG A 51 -8.12 -5.86 -16.59
C ARG A 51 -7.06 -4.85 -16.97
N ILE A 52 -5.85 -4.99 -16.42
CA ILE A 52 -4.74 -4.08 -16.63
C ILE A 52 -4.26 -4.17 -18.09
N ARG A 53 -3.90 -3.02 -18.67
CA ARG A 53 -3.44 -2.88 -20.05
C ARG A 53 -2.14 -2.07 -20.12
N ALA A 54 -1.37 -2.28 -21.18
CA ALA A 54 -0.24 -1.42 -21.48
C ALA A 54 -0.74 0.02 -21.72
N GLY A 55 -0.08 0.97 -21.08
CA GLY A 55 -0.45 2.38 -21.06
C GLY A 55 -1.19 2.81 -19.79
N ASP A 56 -1.77 1.88 -19.02
CA ASP A 56 -2.45 2.22 -17.79
C ASP A 56 -1.51 2.90 -16.78
N ALA A 57 -2.01 3.93 -16.11
CA ALA A 57 -1.29 4.67 -15.09
C ALA A 57 -1.38 3.98 -13.72
N ILE A 58 -0.33 4.11 -12.93
CA ILE A 58 -0.23 3.59 -11.58
C ILE A 58 -0.21 4.76 -10.61
N LEU A 59 -1.11 4.74 -9.64
CA LEU A 59 -1.23 5.75 -8.58
C LEU A 59 -1.00 5.10 -7.21
N VAL A 60 -0.48 5.90 -6.27
CA VAL A 60 -0.49 5.59 -4.84
C VAL A 60 -1.27 6.68 -4.10
N SER A 61 -2.01 6.31 -3.07
CA SER A 61 -2.90 7.26 -2.36
C SER A 61 -2.18 8.17 -1.37
N GLY A 62 -0.88 7.99 -1.16
CA GLY A 62 -0.11 8.83 -0.24
C GLY A 62 1.31 8.32 -0.01
N PRO A 63 2.06 8.96 0.90
CA PRO A 63 3.44 8.58 1.20
C PRO A 63 3.57 7.11 1.61
N VAL A 64 4.64 6.46 1.12
CA VAL A 64 4.93 5.06 1.41
C VAL A 64 5.97 4.91 2.52
N GLY A 65 5.92 3.78 3.24
CA GLY A 65 6.90 3.40 4.25
C GLY A 65 6.63 3.96 5.66
N ASP A 66 5.63 4.80 5.83
CA ASP A 66 5.31 5.41 7.14
C ASP A 66 5.07 4.35 8.23
N HIS A 67 4.26 3.30 7.93
CA HIS A 67 3.98 2.25 8.90
C HIS A 67 5.23 1.47 9.30
N GLY A 68 5.98 1.00 8.31
CA GLY A 68 7.19 0.20 8.56
C GLY A 68 8.16 0.92 9.49
N ILE A 69 8.45 2.18 9.21
CA ILE A 69 9.35 2.99 10.05
C ILE A 69 8.72 3.34 11.40
N ALA A 70 7.43 3.67 11.46
CA ALA A 70 6.77 3.96 12.73
C ALA A 70 6.82 2.77 13.71
N VAL A 71 6.64 1.54 13.21
CA VAL A 71 6.76 0.32 14.03
C VAL A 71 8.20 0.07 14.44
N LEU A 72 9.18 0.28 13.53
CA LEU A 72 10.59 0.14 13.84
C LEU A 72 11.02 1.09 14.96
N LEU A 73 10.62 2.36 14.88
CA LEU A 73 10.88 3.35 15.93
C LEU A 73 10.19 3.00 17.26
N ALA A 74 8.94 2.54 17.21
CA ALA A 74 8.18 2.16 18.40
C ALA A 74 8.76 0.94 19.13
N ARG A 75 9.51 0.08 18.43
CA ARG A 75 10.22 -1.06 19.03
C ARG A 75 11.58 -0.68 19.60
N GLU A 76 11.97 0.59 19.51
CA GLU A 76 13.25 1.11 19.96
C GLU A 76 14.47 0.30 19.44
N GLN A 77 14.30 -0.31 18.26
CA GLN A 77 15.39 -1.00 17.61
C GLN A 77 16.40 0.02 17.10
N PHE A 78 17.67 -0.30 17.22
CA PHE A 78 18.78 0.55 16.78
C PHE A 78 18.97 1.86 17.57
N GLY A 79 18.28 2.06 18.69
CA GLY A 79 18.37 3.30 19.49
C GLY A 79 17.84 4.55 18.78
N LEU A 80 17.01 4.37 17.77
CA LEU A 80 16.35 5.46 17.06
C LEU A 80 15.02 5.81 17.75
N SER A 81 14.72 7.11 17.80
CA SER A 81 13.45 7.64 18.29
C SER A 81 12.91 8.71 17.35
N GLY A 82 11.61 8.86 17.27
CA GLY A 82 10.97 9.88 16.44
C GLY A 82 9.45 9.91 16.65
N ASP A 83 8.81 10.92 16.10
CA ASP A 83 7.36 11.17 16.21
C ASP A 83 6.58 10.72 14.96
N LEU A 84 7.22 10.00 14.04
CA LEU A 84 6.57 9.46 12.85
C LEU A 84 5.43 8.52 13.27
N LYS A 85 4.24 8.81 12.79
CA LYS A 85 3.04 8.00 13.05
C LYS A 85 2.82 7.02 11.90
N SER A 86 2.32 5.82 12.28
CA SER A 86 1.81 4.87 11.31
C SER A 86 0.72 5.50 10.45
N ASP A 87 0.69 5.12 9.18
CA ASP A 87 -0.38 5.47 8.24
C ASP A 87 -1.64 4.60 8.37
N ALA A 88 -1.68 3.69 9.36
CA ALA A 88 -2.79 2.76 9.56
C ALA A 88 -4.14 3.50 9.62
N ALA A 89 -4.96 3.27 8.62
CA ALA A 89 -6.25 3.94 8.43
C ALA A 89 -7.16 3.12 7.50
N SER A 90 -8.47 3.38 7.55
CA SER A 90 -9.40 2.79 6.59
C SER A 90 -9.13 3.31 5.18
N VAL A 91 -8.88 2.42 4.24
CA VAL A 91 -8.75 2.72 2.80
C VAL A 91 -10.11 2.75 2.08
N TYR A 92 -11.19 2.45 2.80
CA TYR A 92 -12.53 2.40 2.22
C TYR A 92 -12.96 3.71 1.54
N PRO A 93 -12.77 4.91 2.14
CA PRO A 93 -13.12 6.17 1.47
C PRO A 93 -12.35 6.39 0.17
N LEU A 94 -11.06 6.01 0.15
CA LEU A 94 -10.21 6.11 -1.05
C LEU A 94 -10.70 5.19 -2.16
N ALA A 95 -11.03 3.95 -1.82
CA ALA A 95 -11.59 2.99 -2.76
C ALA A 95 -12.94 3.49 -3.33
N GLN A 96 -13.83 3.98 -2.46
CA GLN A 96 -15.13 4.52 -2.87
C GLN A 96 -15.01 5.70 -3.83
N ALA A 97 -14.03 6.57 -3.67
CA ALA A 97 -13.77 7.71 -4.56
C ALA A 97 -13.36 7.27 -5.97
N LEU A 98 -12.70 6.12 -6.09
CA LEU A 98 -12.22 5.60 -7.37
C LEU A 98 -13.24 4.72 -8.11
N LEU A 99 -14.14 4.04 -7.40
CA LEU A 99 -15.11 3.10 -7.98
C LEU A 99 -15.99 3.69 -9.12
N PRO A 100 -16.38 4.99 -9.11
CA PRO A 100 -17.15 5.56 -10.20
C PRO A 100 -16.37 5.71 -11.53
N LEU A 101 -15.04 5.57 -11.50
CA LEU A 101 -14.21 5.73 -12.68
C LEU A 101 -14.27 4.47 -13.56
N SER A 102 -14.80 4.61 -14.77
CA SER A 102 -14.94 3.49 -15.72
C SER A 102 -13.58 2.91 -16.16
N GLY A 103 -12.51 3.70 -16.07
CA GLY A 103 -11.14 3.30 -16.37
C GLY A 103 -10.41 2.66 -15.20
N LEU A 104 -11.02 2.52 -14.04
CA LEU A 104 -10.40 1.81 -12.93
C LEU A 104 -10.25 0.33 -13.26
N ARG A 105 -9.02 -0.20 -13.15
CA ARG A 105 -8.66 -1.58 -13.51
C ARG A 105 -8.44 -2.45 -12.28
N PHE A 106 -7.68 -1.91 -11.30
CA PHE A 106 -7.19 -2.69 -10.17
C PHE A 106 -6.96 -1.77 -8.97
N ILE A 107 -7.20 -2.30 -7.77
CA ILE A 107 -6.86 -1.65 -6.49
C ILE A 107 -6.23 -2.71 -5.58
N ARG A 108 -5.18 -2.32 -4.87
CA ARG A 108 -4.46 -3.17 -3.92
C ARG A 108 -3.86 -2.34 -2.79
N ASP A 109 -3.87 -2.84 -1.58
CA ASP A 109 -3.12 -2.30 -0.45
C ASP A 109 -1.66 -2.77 -0.47
N PRO A 110 -0.67 -1.88 -0.35
CA PRO A 110 0.75 -2.25 -0.34
C PRO A 110 1.22 -2.58 1.10
N THR A 111 0.67 -3.65 1.69
CA THR A 111 1.00 -4.10 3.04
C THR A 111 2.37 -4.82 3.06
N ARG A 112 2.43 -6.10 3.32
CA ARG A 112 3.70 -6.84 3.39
C ARG A 112 4.50 -6.73 2.08
N GLY A 113 5.79 -6.37 2.21
CA GLY A 113 6.69 -6.14 1.08
C GLY A 113 6.39 -4.87 0.29
N GLY A 114 5.51 -4.01 0.83
CA GLY A 114 5.27 -2.65 0.37
C GLY A 114 4.81 -2.51 -1.08
N LEU A 115 5.16 -1.37 -1.65
CA LEU A 115 4.86 -1.04 -3.03
C LEU A 115 5.52 -2.02 -4.02
N ALA A 116 6.73 -2.48 -3.73
CA ALA A 116 7.48 -3.38 -4.60
C ALA A 116 6.71 -4.67 -4.86
N THR A 117 6.17 -5.31 -3.82
CA THR A 117 5.40 -6.56 -3.96
C THR A 117 4.19 -6.38 -4.86
N VAL A 118 3.43 -5.27 -4.71
CA VAL A 118 2.27 -5.01 -5.58
C VAL A 118 2.70 -4.85 -7.04
N MET A 119 3.82 -4.18 -7.30
CA MET A 119 4.33 -4.03 -8.67
C MET A 119 4.73 -5.38 -9.28
N HIS A 120 5.36 -6.25 -8.51
CA HIS A 120 5.70 -7.60 -8.96
C HIS A 120 4.46 -8.47 -9.19
N GLU A 121 3.42 -8.37 -8.34
CA GLU A 121 2.13 -9.03 -8.58
C GLU A 121 1.54 -8.62 -9.93
N ILE A 122 1.57 -7.32 -10.26
CA ILE A 122 1.10 -6.81 -11.56
C ILE A 122 1.92 -7.40 -12.70
N CYS A 123 3.27 -7.34 -12.63
CA CYS A 123 4.14 -7.89 -13.67
C CYS A 123 3.88 -9.37 -13.94
N ARG A 124 3.78 -10.18 -12.87
CA ARG A 124 3.54 -11.64 -13.00
C ARG A 124 2.19 -11.97 -13.60
N ALA A 125 1.15 -11.23 -13.22
CA ALA A 125 -0.20 -11.53 -13.66
C ALA A 125 -0.48 -11.05 -15.09
N THR A 126 0.25 -10.04 -15.56
CA THR A 126 -0.01 -9.39 -16.86
C THR A 126 1.02 -9.72 -17.92
N ASP A 127 2.16 -10.32 -17.54
CA ASP A 127 3.35 -10.51 -18.39
C ASP A 127 3.85 -9.20 -19.02
N MET A 128 3.68 -8.08 -18.29
CA MET A 128 4.07 -6.74 -18.74
C MET A 128 5.10 -6.11 -17.80
N GLN A 129 5.74 -5.07 -18.29
CA GLN A 129 6.67 -4.25 -17.51
C GLN A 129 5.91 -3.19 -16.70
N VAL A 130 6.31 -2.98 -15.46
CA VAL A 130 5.97 -1.79 -14.68
C VAL A 130 7.14 -0.82 -14.73
N LEU A 131 6.88 0.42 -15.12
CA LEU A 131 7.85 1.52 -15.09
C LEU A 131 7.42 2.54 -14.04
N LEU A 132 8.20 2.64 -12.97
CA LEU A 132 8.02 3.62 -11.90
C LEU A 132 8.91 4.84 -12.12
N GLN A 133 8.45 6.01 -11.67
CA GLN A 133 9.19 7.26 -11.64
C GLN A 133 9.59 7.53 -10.19
N GLN A 134 10.85 7.28 -9.81
CA GLN A 134 11.32 7.42 -8.43
C GLN A 134 10.98 8.79 -7.81
N PRO A 135 11.20 9.94 -8.50
CA PRO A 135 10.89 11.25 -7.92
C PRO A 135 9.39 11.52 -7.76
N ALA A 136 8.54 10.75 -8.42
CA ALA A 136 7.08 10.88 -8.27
C ALA A 136 6.51 10.06 -7.10
N ILE A 137 7.28 9.14 -6.53
CA ILE A 137 6.83 8.33 -5.41
C ILE A 137 6.94 9.14 -4.13
N PRO A 138 5.82 9.44 -3.45
CA PRO A 138 5.87 10.24 -2.24
C PRO A 138 6.47 9.42 -1.09
N VAL A 139 7.55 9.90 -0.52
CA VAL A 139 8.20 9.36 0.68
C VAL A 139 8.49 10.52 1.63
N ARG A 140 8.17 10.37 2.91
CA ARG A 140 8.47 11.41 3.88
C ARG A 140 9.98 11.48 4.16
N GLU A 141 10.47 12.68 4.47
CA GLU A 141 11.88 12.90 4.80
C GLU A 141 12.33 12.02 5.97
N GLN A 142 11.49 11.88 7.00
CA GLN A 142 11.78 11.02 8.16
C GLN A 142 11.96 9.55 7.74
N VAL A 143 11.13 9.06 6.80
CA VAL A 143 11.24 7.70 6.28
C VAL A 143 12.53 7.55 5.48
N ASN A 144 12.83 8.47 4.57
CA ASN A 144 14.07 8.46 3.80
C ASN A 144 15.30 8.47 4.71
N SER A 145 15.34 9.36 5.71
CA SER A 145 16.47 9.47 6.62
C SER A 145 16.75 8.17 7.39
N VAL A 146 15.71 7.50 7.90
CA VAL A 146 15.88 6.22 8.59
C VAL A 146 16.31 5.12 7.61
N CYS A 147 15.73 5.09 6.42
CA CYS A 147 16.10 4.12 5.39
C CYS A 147 17.57 4.27 4.97
N GLU A 148 18.04 5.49 4.75
CA GLU A 148 19.45 5.77 4.43
C GLU A 148 20.40 5.33 5.54
N MET A 149 20.06 5.58 6.82
CA MET A 149 20.88 5.17 7.95
C MET A 149 20.98 3.65 8.10
N LEU A 150 19.89 2.93 7.80
CA LEU A 150 19.79 1.49 8.04
C LEU A 150 19.98 0.64 6.78
N GLY A 151 20.10 1.25 5.60
CA GLY A 151 20.24 0.55 4.33
C GLY A 151 18.92 -0.08 3.84
N TYR A 152 17.77 0.44 4.24
CA TYR A 152 16.47 0.01 3.73
C TYR A 152 16.04 0.81 2.50
N ASP A 153 15.16 0.23 1.68
CA ASP A 153 14.51 0.93 0.58
C ASP A 153 13.02 1.10 0.93
N PRO A 154 12.50 2.34 0.92
CA PRO A 154 11.08 2.62 1.25
C PRO A 154 10.07 1.82 0.43
N MET A 155 10.47 1.35 -0.76
CA MET A 155 9.60 0.58 -1.65
C MET A 155 9.14 -0.75 -1.09
N TYR A 156 9.89 -1.32 -0.14
CA TYR A 156 9.59 -2.61 0.48
C TYR A 156 8.90 -2.49 1.85
N LEU A 157 8.77 -1.26 2.36
CA LEU A 157 8.17 -1.03 3.67
C LEU A 157 6.65 -1.10 3.62
N ALA A 158 6.08 -1.80 4.60
CA ALA A 158 4.64 -1.95 4.72
C ALA A 158 3.91 -0.61 4.89
N CYS A 159 2.76 -0.49 4.25
CA CYS A 159 1.81 0.60 4.39
C CYS A 159 0.44 0.02 4.79
N GLU A 160 -0.16 0.53 5.86
CA GLU A 160 -1.40 -0.03 6.44
C GLU A 160 -2.63 0.87 6.24
N GLY A 161 -2.45 2.01 5.55
CA GLY A 161 -3.50 2.96 5.23
C GLY A 161 -3.39 3.54 3.82
N ARG A 162 -2.67 2.85 2.94
CA ARG A 162 -2.51 3.24 1.54
C ARG A 162 -3.15 2.26 0.60
N LEU A 163 -3.48 2.72 -0.60
CA LEU A 163 -3.82 1.88 -1.72
C LEU A 163 -3.02 2.26 -2.96
N VAL A 164 -2.76 1.26 -3.78
CA VAL A 164 -2.30 1.39 -5.17
C VAL A 164 -3.49 1.22 -6.08
N ALA A 165 -3.64 2.08 -7.06
CA ALA A 165 -4.65 1.97 -8.10
C ALA A 165 -4.00 1.90 -9.47
N VAL A 166 -4.55 1.07 -10.35
CA VAL A 166 -4.22 1.06 -11.77
C VAL A 166 -5.44 1.53 -12.54
N VAL A 167 -5.27 2.56 -13.34
CA VAL A 167 -6.36 3.20 -14.09
C VAL A 167 -5.94 3.46 -15.53
N ASP A 168 -6.92 3.51 -16.42
CA ASP A 168 -6.73 4.00 -17.80
C ASP A 168 -6.02 5.36 -17.79
N ALA A 169 -5.00 5.53 -18.61
CA ALA A 169 -4.22 6.78 -18.68
C ALA A 169 -5.08 8.02 -18.90
N ALA A 170 -6.18 7.91 -19.66
CA ALA A 170 -7.11 9.00 -19.90
C ALA A 170 -7.88 9.44 -18.64
N GLN A 171 -7.90 8.64 -17.60
CA GLN A 171 -8.58 8.93 -16.34
C GLN A 171 -7.61 9.11 -15.14
N ALA A 172 -6.30 9.10 -15.38
CA ALA A 172 -5.30 9.20 -14.33
C ALA A 172 -5.43 10.49 -13.51
N ASP A 173 -5.60 11.64 -14.15
CA ASP A 173 -5.76 12.92 -13.49
C ASP A 173 -7.08 13.01 -12.71
N ALA A 174 -8.15 12.44 -13.25
CA ALA A 174 -9.43 12.36 -12.54
C ALA A 174 -9.32 11.49 -11.29
N ALA A 175 -8.62 10.35 -11.37
CA ALA A 175 -8.35 9.48 -10.23
C ALA A 175 -7.49 10.19 -9.17
N LEU A 176 -6.43 10.88 -9.59
CA LEU A 176 -5.59 11.66 -8.71
C LEU A 176 -6.38 12.74 -7.97
N THR A 177 -7.21 13.50 -8.70
CA THR A 177 -8.08 14.54 -8.14
C THR A 177 -9.06 13.96 -7.12
N ALA A 178 -9.69 12.82 -7.45
CA ALA A 178 -10.63 12.14 -6.55
C ALA A 178 -9.96 11.68 -5.25
N LEU A 179 -8.73 11.18 -5.32
CA LEU A 179 -7.96 10.80 -4.13
C LEU A 179 -7.58 12.03 -3.31
N GLN A 180 -7.04 13.08 -3.94
CA GLN A 180 -6.54 14.28 -3.27
C GLN A 180 -7.65 15.12 -2.62
N ALA A 181 -8.91 14.94 -3.02
CA ALA A 181 -10.05 15.54 -2.37
C ALA A 181 -10.32 14.99 -0.94
N LEU A 182 -9.73 13.86 -0.60
CA LEU A 182 -9.87 13.21 0.70
C LEU A 182 -8.66 13.49 1.61
N PRO A 183 -8.85 13.69 2.91
CA PRO A 183 -7.74 13.92 3.85
C PRO A 183 -6.65 12.84 3.78
N GLN A 184 -7.05 11.56 3.64
CA GLN A 184 -6.12 10.44 3.56
C GLN A 184 -5.36 10.39 2.22
N GLY A 185 -5.89 11.04 1.19
CA GLY A 185 -5.36 11.03 -0.17
C GLY A 185 -4.63 12.30 -0.59
N GLN A 186 -4.45 13.29 0.28
CA GLN A 186 -3.79 14.56 -0.05
C GLN A 186 -2.37 14.39 -0.59
N GLY A 187 -1.67 13.34 -0.19
CA GLY A 187 -0.34 12.97 -0.69
C GLY A 187 -0.36 11.98 -1.86
N ALA A 188 -1.52 11.79 -2.52
CA ALA A 188 -1.62 10.88 -3.65
C ALA A 188 -0.81 11.38 -4.86
N ALA A 189 -0.25 10.43 -5.62
CA ALA A 189 0.57 10.73 -6.80
C ALA A 189 0.40 9.65 -7.88
N ILE A 190 0.58 10.07 -9.14
CA ILE A 190 0.81 9.15 -10.26
C ILE A 190 2.29 8.80 -10.23
N ILE A 191 2.61 7.53 -9.99
CA ILE A 191 3.97 7.07 -9.71
C ILE A 191 4.61 6.30 -10.87
N GLY A 192 3.84 5.99 -11.90
CA GLY A 192 4.35 5.21 -13.02
C GLY A 192 3.25 4.72 -13.95
N LYS A 193 3.60 3.74 -14.75
CA LYS A 193 2.69 3.12 -15.72
C LYS A 193 3.03 1.65 -15.97
N VAL A 194 2.04 0.93 -16.48
CA VAL A 194 2.23 -0.39 -17.08
C VAL A 194 2.58 -0.22 -18.56
N GLN A 195 3.53 -0.97 -19.07
CA GLN A 195 3.89 -0.90 -20.49
C GLN A 195 4.26 -2.28 -21.05
N SER A 196 4.21 -2.42 -22.37
CA SER A 196 4.70 -3.61 -23.04
C SER A 196 6.21 -3.77 -22.79
N GLY A 197 6.64 -4.99 -22.54
CA GLY A 197 8.04 -5.30 -22.26
C GLY A 197 8.15 -6.58 -21.43
N ARG A 198 9.37 -6.92 -21.03
CA ARG A 198 9.61 -8.06 -20.14
C ARG A 198 8.93 -7.84 -18.79
N ALA A 199 8.31 -8.88 -18.23
CA ALA A 199 7.68 -8.85 -16.91
C ALA A 199 8.73 -8.57 -15.81
N GLN A 200 8.91 -7.30 -15.50
CA GLN A 200 9.87 -6.80 -14.51
C GLN A 200 9.47 -5.40 -14.04
N VAL A 201 9.87 -5.04 -12.84
CA VAL A 201 9.69 -3.70 -12.31
C VAL A 201 10.95 -2.88 -12.57
N VAL A 202 10.81 -1.80 -13.33
CA VAL A 202 11.89 -0.85 -13.62
C VAL A 202 11.59 0.45 -12.92
N MET A 203 12.56 1.01 -12.24
CA MET A 203 12.47 2.32 -11.62
C MET A 203 13.39 3.29 -12.36
N GLN A 204 12.82 4.36 -12.88
CA GLN A 204 13.56 5.46 -13.44
C GLN A 204 13.99 6.40 -12.31
N THR A 205 15.30 6.62 -12.20
CA THR A 205 15.88 7.47 -11.16
C THR A 205 15.76 8.95 -11.50
N GLU A 206 15.98 9.82 -10.53
CA GLU A 206 15.96 11.27 -10.69
C GLU A 206 16.94 11.77 -11.80
N PHE A 207 18.09 11.10 -11.97
CA PHE A 207 19.09 11.45 -12.97
C PHE A 207 18.87 10.78 -14.34
N GLY A 208 17.69 10.19 -14.57
CA GLY A 208 17.32 9.54 -15.82
C GLY A 208 17.88 8.14 -16.03
N GLY A 209 18.65 7.61 -15.08
CA GLY A 209 19.07 6.20 -15.07
C GLY A 209 17.89 5.27 -14.80
N GLN A 210 18.08 3.98 -15.05
CA GLN A 210 17.10 2.95 -14.74
C GLN A 210 17.73 1.88 -13.84
N ARG A 211 17.00 1.41 -12.83
CA ARG A 211 17.37 0.27 -12.03
C ARG A 211 16.21 -0.73 -11.97
N LEU A 212 16.52 -2.00 -11.84
CA LEU A 212 15.51 -3.00 -11.50
C LEU A 212 15.14 -2.85 -10.02
N LEU A 213 13.86 -2.93 -9.75
CA LEU A 213 13.37 -3.14 -8.39
C LEU A 213 13.18 -4.66 -8.26
N GLU A 214 14.05 -5.31 -7.49
CA GLU A 214 14.03 -6.75 -7.33
C GLU A 214 12.90 -7.17 -6.39
N GLU A 215 12.38 -8.38 -6.55
CA GLU A 215 11.47 -8.97 -5.58
C GLU A 215 12.29 -9.48 -4.39
N LEU A 216 11.90 -9.13 -3.18
CA LEU A 216 12.56 -9.66 -2.00
C LEU A 216 12.10 -11.10 -1.75
N GLU A 217 13.05 -11.98 -1.51
CA GLU A 217 12.79 -13.36 -1.08
C GLU A 217 12.32 -13.40 0.38
N ASP A 218 12.86 -12.49 1.21
CA ASP A 218 12.53 -12.34 2.62
C ASP A 218 12.19 -10.88 2.97
N ASP A 219 11.27 -10.67 3.91
CA ASP A 219 10.92 -9.33 4.40
C ASP A 219 12.13 -8.74 5.14
N PRO A 220 12.62 -7.54 4.75
CA PRO A 220 13.80 -6.92 5.37
C PRO A 220 13.55 -6.50 6.82
N LEU A 221 12.29 -6.33 7.19
CA LEU A 221 11.90 -6.03 8.57
C LEU A 221 11.41 -7.29 9.28
N PRO A 222 11.72 -7.46 10.58
CA PRO A 222 11.10 -8.50 11.38
C PRO A 222 9.58 -8.39 11.24
N ARG A 223 8.90 -9.54 11.16
CA ARG A 223 7.44 -9.60 10.99
C ARG A 223 6.74 -8.54 11.85
N ILE A 224 6.14 -7.57 11.19
CA ILE A 224 5.56 -6.37 11.81
C ILE A 224 4.06 -6.59 12.08
N CYS A 225 3.45 -7.54 11.36
CA CYS A 225 2.05 -7.92 11.49
C CYS A 225 1.92 -9.40 11.83
#